data_08a6cc91631077c9f84695650621fa56
#
_entry.id   08a6cc91631077c9f84695650621fa56
#
_cell.length_a   1.000
_cell.length_b   1.000
_cell.length_c   1.000
_cell.angle_alpha   90.00
_cell.angle_beta   90.00
_cell.angle_gamma   90.00
#
_symmetry.space_group_name_H-M   'P 1'
#
loop_
_entity.id
_entity.type
_entity.pdbx_description
1 polymer ?
#
loop_
_entity_poly.entity_id
_entity_poly.type
_entity_poly.pdbx_seq_one_letter_code
_entity_poly.pdbx_strand_id
1 'polypeptide(L)'
;MYVVSTKQMLNNAQRGGYAVPAFNIHNLETMQVVVETAANLHAPVIIAGTPGTFTHAGTENLLALVNAMAKQYHHPLAIHLDHHTKFDDIAQKVRSGVRSVMIDASHLPFAQNISRVKEVVDFCHRFDVSVEAELGQLGGQEDDVQVNEADAFYTNPAQAREFAEATGIDSLAVAIGTAHGMYASAPALDFSRLENIRQWVNLPLVLHGASGLSTKDIQQTIKLGICKINVATELKNAFSQALKNYLTEHPEATDPRDYLQSAKFAMRDVVSKVIADCGCEGRA
;
A
#
# COMPACT_ATOMS: atom_id res chain seq x y z
N MET A 1 7.87 20.32 -5.34
CA MET A 1 7.06 19.28 -6.03
C MET A 1 6.34 18.54 -4.93
N TYR A 2 5.00 18.40 -5.00
CA TYR A 2 4.23 17.76 -3.93
C TYR A 2 4.03 16.25 -4.14
N VAL A 3 4.19 15.74 -5.36
CA VAL A 3 4.21 14.29 -5.61
C VAL A 3 5.65 13.81 -5.52
N VAL A 4 5.89 12.88 -4.59
CA VAL A 4 7.23 12.40 -4.18
C VAL A 4 7.36 10.89 -4.34
N SER A 5 8.60 10.38 -4.31
CA SER A 5 8.84 8.94 -4.17
C SER A 5 8.64 8.51 -2.72
N THR A 6 8.39 7.23 -2.50
CA THR A 6 8.25 6.67 -1.14
C THR A 6 9.59 6.53 -0.42
N LYS A 7 10.71 6.61 -1.11
CA LYS A 7 12.05 6.35 -0.55
C LYS A 7 12.34 7.17 0.71
N GLN A 8 12.24 8.51 0.61
CA GLN A 8 12.51 9.38 1.75
C GLN A 8 11.45 9.22 2.85
N MET A 9 10.18 9.04 2.45
CA MET A 9 9.05 8.86 3.36
C MET A 9 9.25 7.60 4.23
N LEU A 10 9.60 6.46 3.62
CA LEU A 10 9.82 5.21 4.34
C LEU A 10 11.12 5.20 5.17
N ASN A 11 12.18 5.85 4.69
CA ASN A 11 13.39 6.05 5.49
C ASN A 11 13.14 6.92 6.74
N ASN A 12 12.27 7.93 6.63
CA ASN A 12 11.85 8.73 7.78
C ASN A 12 11.02 7.88 8.76
N ALA A 13 10.09 7.07 8.25
CA ALA A 13 9.30 6.14 9.06
C ALA A 13 10.18 5.16 9.83
N GLN A 14 11.15 4.56 9.15
CA GLN A 14 12.12 3.63 9.77
C GLN A 14 12.90 4.28 10.91
N ARG A 15 13.41 5.49 10.71
CA ARG A 15 14.14 6.24 11.74
C ARG A 15 13.25 6.73 12.87
N GLY A 16 12.00 7.06 12.55
CA GLY A 16 11.02 7.61 13.49
C GLY A 16 10.24 6.56 14.27
N GLY A 17 10.35 5.26 13.92
CA GLY A 17 9.63 4.16 14.57
C GLY A 17 8.11 4.21 14.35
N TYR A 18 7.65 4.61 13.17
CA TYR A 18 6.27 4.60 12.74
C TYR A 18 6.14 3.93 11.37
N ALA A 19 4.91 3.68 10.91
CA ALA A 19 4.68 3.24 9.55
C ALA A 19 3.88 4.27 8.75
N VAL A 20 4.07 4.28 7.42
CA VAL A 20 3.27 5.06 6.49
C VAL A 20 2.17 4.16 5.94
N PRO A 21 0.88 4.48 6.13
CA PRO A 21 -0.19 3.72 5.54
C PRO A 21 -0.26 3.96 4.02
N ALA A 22 -0.38 2.86 3.27
CA ALA A 22 -0.68 2.86 1.85
C ALA A 22 -2.13 2.44 1.66
N PHE A 23 -2.94 3.37 1.16
CA PHE A 23 -4.36 3.18 0.97
C PHE A 23 -4.68 2.93 -0.50
N ASN A 24 -5.25 1.77 -0.80
CA ASN A 24 -5.73 1.47 -2.14
C ASN A 24 -7.00 2.28 -2.43
N ILE A 25 -6.91 3.14 -3.44
CA ILE A 25 -8.03 3.98 -3.89
C ILE A 25 -8.61 3.42 -5.20
N HIS A 26 -9.84 3.78 -5.52
CA HIS A 26 -10.51 3.26 -6.70
C HIS A 26 -11.20 4.33 -7.56
N ASN A 27 -11.53 5.48 -6.96
CA ASN A 27 -12.21 6.61 -7.60
C ASN A 27 -11.84 7.93 -6.93
N LEU A 28 -12.43 9.03 -7.41
CA LEU A 28 -12.20 10.37 -6.87
C LEU A 28 -12.54 10.45 -5.38
N GLU A 29 -13.68 9.89 -4.97
CA GLU A 29 -14.19 10.01 -3.60
C GLU A 29 -13.28 9.29 -2.59
N THR A 30 -12.81 8.10 -2.94
CA THR A 30 -11.88 7.35 -2.07
C THR A 30 -10.53 8.07 -1.95
N MET A 31 -10.03 8.67 -3.03
CA MET A 31 -8.82 9.49 -3.01
C MET A 31 -9.02 10.75 -2.15
N GLN A 32 -10.14 11.45 -2.30
CA GLN A 32 -10.46 12.64 -1.50
C GLN A 32 -10.43 12.33 -0.01
N VAL A 33 -11.09 11.25 0.42
CA VAL A 33 -11.12 10.86 1.85
C VAL A 33 -9.72 10.64 2.40
N VAL A 34 -8.87 9.91 1.68
CA VAL A 34 -7.50 9.64 2.13
C VAL A 34 -6.69 10.92 2.25
N VAL A 35 -6.70 11.76 1.20
CA VAL A 35 -5.89 12.99 1.16
C VAL A 35 -6.38 14.04 2.16
N GLU A 36 -7.69 14.26 2.24
CA GLU A 36 -8.30 15.21 3.20
C GLU A 36 -7.99 14.81 4.64
N THR A 37 -8.13 13.53 4.97
CA THR A 37 -7.87 13.02 6.32
C THR A 37 -6.38 13.12 6.66
N ALA A 38 -5.50 12.72 5.74
CA ALA A 38 -4.05 12.80 5.93
C ALA A 38 -3.58 14.25 6.14
N ALA A 39 -4.08 15.19 5.32
CA ALA A 39 -3.74 16.59 5.45
C ALA A 39 -4.19 17.17 6.79
N ASN A 40 -5.42 16.85 7.23
CA ASN A 40 -5.96 17.31 8.52
C ASN A 40 -5.17 16.76 9.73
N LEU A 41 -4.67 15.54 9.63
CA LEU A 41 -3.87 14.88 10.67
C LEU A 41 -2.36 15.11 10.50
N HIS A 42 -1.94 15.89 9.51
CA HIS A 42 -0.53 16.09 9.15
C HIS A 42 0.25 14.76 9.08
N ALA A 43 -0.35 13.73 8.47
CA ALA A 43 0.17 12.37 8.41
C ALA A 43 0.67 12.01 7.01
N PRO A 44 1.89 11.46 6.85
CA PRO A 44 2.33 10.96 5.56
C PRO A 44 1.46 9.76 5.14
N VAL A 45 1.05 9.73 3.88
CA VAL A 45 0.26 8.64 3.30
C VAL A 45 0.72 8.33 1.88
N ILE A 46 0.46 7.10 1.46
CA ILE A 46 0.70 6.62 0.11
C ILE A 46 -0.66 6.33 -0.54
N ILE A 47 -0.88 6.90 -1.72
CA ILE A 47 -2.02 6.61 -2.58
C ILE A 47 -1.64 5.43 -3.45
N ALA A 48 -2.19 4.25 -3.17
CA ALA A 48 -1.87 3.02 -3.88
C ALA A 48 -2.96 2.65 -4.90
N GLY A 49 -2.56 2.01 -5.98
CA GLY A 49 -3.48 1.48 -6.98
C GLY A 49 -2.92 0.24 -7.67
N THR A 50 -3.76 -0.79 -7.79
CA THR A 50 -3.49 -2.01 -8.54
C THR A 50 -3.63 -1.77 -10.06
N PRO A 51 -3.19 -2.70 -10.92
CA PRO A 51 -3.43 -2.59 -12.37
C PRO A 51 -4.88 -2.31 -12.72
N GLY A 52 -5.85 -2.94 -12.03
CA GLY A 52 -7.28 -2.71 -12.22
C GLY A 52 -7.70 -1.28 -11.91
N THR A 53 -7.19 -0.69 -10.84
CA THR A 53 -7.43 0.73 -10.50
C THR A 53 -6.97 1.66 -11.63
N PHE A 54 -5.76 1.46 -12.13
CA PHE A 54 -5.22 2.29 -13.22
C PHE A 54 -5.95 2.08 -14.54
N THR A 55 -6.45 0.87 -14.80
CA THR A 55 -7.31 0.58 -15.96
C THR A 55 -8.67 1.26 -15.85
N HIS A 56 -9.28 1.22 -14.66
CA HIS A 56 -10.60 1.82 -14.38
C HIS A 56 -10.56 3.35 -14.46
N ALA A 57 -9.63 3.97 -13.76
CA ALA A 57 -9.58 5.42 -13.60
C ALA A 57 -8.74 6.15 -14.68
N GLY A 58 -7.80 5.45 -15.30
CA GLY A 58 -6.82 6.03 -16.23
C GLY A 58 -5.62 6.65 -15.52
N THR A 59 -4.42 6.32 -15.99
CA THR A 59 -3.16 6.80 -15.39
C THR A 59 -3.06 8.31 -15.32
N GLU A 60 -3.33 9.00 -16.43
CA GLU A 60 -3.24 10.45 -16.52
C GLU A 60 -4.26 11.14 -15.60
N ASN A 61 -5.48 10.59 -15.48
CA ASN A 61 -6.50 11.11 -14.59
C ASN A 61 -6.07 11.01 -13.12
N LEU A 62 -5.56 9.84 -12.70
CA LEU A 62 -5.07 9.64 -11.33
C LEU A 62 -3.91 10.58 -11.00
N LEU A 63 -2.94 10.71 -11.90
CA LEU A 63 -1.81 11.63 -11.73
C LEU A 63 -2.27 13.08 -11.63
N ALA A 64 -3.20 13.51 -12.48
CA ALA A 64 -3.74 14.86 -12.44
C ALA A 64 -4.45 15.14 -11.11
N LEU A 65 -5.27 14.21 -10.63
CA LEU A 65 -5.99 14.32 -9.37
C LEU A 65 -5.03 14.37 -8.16
N VAL A 66 -4.07 13.45 -8.09
CA VAL A 66 -3.07 13.45 -6.99
C VAL A 66 -2.26 14.75 -6.98
N ASN A 67 -1.82 15.24 -8.14
CA ASN A 67 -1.09 16.51 -8.22
C ASN A 67 -1.95 17.71 -7.80
N ALA A 68 -3.21 17.76 -8.22
CA ALA A 68 -4.14 18.82 -7.85
C ALA A 68 -4.38 18.85 -6.34
N MET A 69 -4.65 17.68 -5.74
CA MET A 69 -4.89 17.54 -4.30
C MET A 69 -3.64 17.83 -3.48
N ALA A 70 -2.49 17.30 -3.86
CA ALA A 70 -1.23 17.57 -3.17
C ALA A 70 -0.91 19.08 -3.14
N LYS A 71 -1.21 19.79 -4.23
CA LYS A 71 -1.08 21.25 -4.29
C LYS A 71 -2.13 21.98 -3.45
N GLN A 72 -3.40 21.54 -3.50
CA GLN A 72 -4.50 22.15 -2.78
C GLN A 72 -4.29 22.11 -1.26
N TYR A 73 -3.84 20.97 -0.75
CA TYR A 73 -3.63 20.75 0.68
C TYR A 73 -2.21 21.06 1.14
N HIS A 74 -1.29 21.48 0.23
CA HIS A 74 0.12 21.68 0.52
C HIS A 74 0.77 20.47 1.21
N HIS A 75 0.31 19.26 0.84
CA HIS A 75 0.66 18.01 1.49
C HIS A 75 1.43 17.10 0.53
N PRO A 76 2.63 16.59 0.90
CA PRO A 76 3.36 15.67 0.06
C PRO A 76 2.66 14.32 -0.03
N LEU A 77 2.40 13.86 -1.26
CA LEU A 77 1.75 12.59 -1.54
C LEU A 77 2.66 11.72 -2.41
N ALA A 78 2.63 10.42 -2.17
CA ALA A 78 3.18 9.42 -3.08
C ALA A 78 2.03 8.68 -3.78
N ILE A 79 2.10 8.57 -5.12
CA ILE A 79 1.28 7.62 -5.87
C ILE A 79 2.12 6.39 -6.13
N HIS A 80 1.57 5.21 -5.81
CA HIS A 80 2.29 3.94 -5.80
C HIS A 80 1.57 2.91 -6.66
N LEU A 81 2.34 2.27 -7.55
CA LEU A 81 1.87 1.10 -8.28
C LEU A 81 1.92 -0.12 -7.37
N ASP A 82 0.77 -0.69 -7.07
CA ASP A 82 0.61 -1.80 -6.14
C ASP A 82 0.39 -3.11 -6.94
N HIS A 83 1.15 -4.16 -6.62
CA HIS A 83 1.10 -5.47 -7.29
C HIS A 83 1.13 -5.45 -8.82
N HIS A 84 1.95 -4.59 -9.41
CA HIS A 84 2.17 -4.62 -10.86
C HIS A 84 3.19 -5.71 -11.22
N THR A 85 2.92 -6.45 -12.32
CA THR A 85 3.72 -7.63 -12.70
C THR A 85 4.46 -7.46 -14.04
N LYS A 86 4.09 -6.45 -14.85
CA LYS A 86 4.58 -6.27 -16.21
C LYS A 86 5.52 -5.07 -16.30
N PHE A 87 6.73 -5.30 -16.78
CA PHE A 87 7.73 -4.25 -16.98
C PHE A 87 7.23 -3.10 -17.84
N ASP A 88 6.64 -3.40 -19.02
CA ASP A 88 6.20 -2.36 -19.96
C ASP A 88 5.11 -1.47 -19.38
N ASP A 89 4.20 -2.04 -18.59
CA ASP A 89 3.14 -1.32 -17.90
C ASP A 89 3.71 -0.37 -16.84
N ILE A 90 4.65 -0.86 -16.02
CA ILE A 90 5.38 -0.05 -15.03
C ILE A 90 6.15 1.07 -15.74
N ALA A 91 6.91 0.73 -16.78
CA ALA A 91 7.72 1.70 -17.53
C ALA A 91 6.89 2.82 -18.16
N GLN A 92 5.71 2.50 -18.68
CA GLN A 92 4.77 3.49 -19.20
C GLN A 92 4.32 4.46 -18.11
N LYS A 93 3.87 3.94 -16.95
CA LYS A 93 3.38 4.75 -15.84
C LYS A 93 4.48 5.61 -15.19
N VAL A 94 5.70 5.10 -15.12
CA VAL A 94 6.87 5.86 -14.68
C VAL A 94 7.16 7.03 -15.62
N ARG A 95 7.08 6.83 -16.94
CA ARG A 95 7.23 7.91 -17.93
C ARG A 95 6.13 8.96 -17.82
N SER A 96 4.91 8.54 -17.46
CA SER A 96 3.79 9.47 -17.18
C SER A 96 3.96 10.27 -15.89
N GLY A 97 4.83 9.85 -14.97
CA GLY A 97 5.12 10.64 -13.76
C GLY A 97 4.95 9.92 -12.42
N VAL A 98 4.64 8.63 -12.40
CA VAL A 98 4.66 7.82 -11.16
C VAL A 98 6.07 7.78 -10.58
N ARG A 99 6.20 7.89 -9.25
CA ARG A 99 7.50 7.95 -8.56
C ARG A 99 7.70 6.84 -7.53
N SER A 100 6.75 5.91 -7.40
CA SER A 100 6.85 4.76 -6.51
C SER A 100 6.16 3.57 -7.15
N VAL A 101 6.83 2.43 -7.19
CA VAL A 101 6.30 1.22 -7.83
C VAL A 101 6.57 -0.01 -6.97
N MET A 102 5.66 -0.98 -7.00
CA MET A 102 5.92 -2.35 -6.64
C MET A 102 5.92 -3.22 -7.88
N ILE A 103 6.98 -4.01 -8.03
CA ILE A 103 7.02 -5.14 -8.95
C ILE A 103 6.75 -6.42 -8.16
N ASP A 104 5.63 -7.06 -8.45
CA ASP A 104 5.30 -8.35 -7.84
C ASP A 104 5.68 -9.50 -8.75
N ALA A 105 6.77 -10.16 -8.38
CA ALA A 105 7.25 -11.39 -9.00
C ALA A 105 7.38 -12.53 -7.95
N SER A 106 6.67 -12.42 -6.82
CA SER A 106 6.71 -13.35 -5.69
C SER A 106 6.31 -14.77 -6.06
N HIS A 107 5.44 -14.91 -7.07
CA HIS A 107 5.00 -16.18 -7.63
C HIS A 107 6.08 -16.93 -8.45
N LEU A 108 7.17 -16.26 -8.81
CA LEU A 108 8.26 -16.86 -9.58
C LEU A 108 9.30 -17.54 -8.67
N PRO A 109 10.04 -18.55 -9.18
CA PRO A 109 11.21 -19.09 -8.48
C PRO A 109 12.19 -17.98 -8.09
N PHE A 110 12.87 -18.11 -6.93
CA PHE A 110 13.71 -17.09 -6.31
C PHE A 110 14.66 -16.37 -7.27
N ALA A 111 15.42 -17.11 -8.08
CA ALA A 111 16.36 -16.52 -9.06
C ALA A 111 15.64 -15.72 -10.17
N GLN A 112 14.44 -16.14 -10.56
CA GLN A 112 13.63 -15.43 -11.56
C GLN A 112 12.99 -14.18 -10.95
N ASN A 113 12.55 -14.25 -9.69
CA ASN A 113 12.07 -13.09 -8.95
C ASN A 113 13.18 -12.02 -8.88
N ILE A 114 14.40 -12.40 -8.46
CA ILE A 114 15.56 -11.48 -8.47
C ILE A 114 15.76 -10.85 -9.85
N SER A 115 15.80 -11.66 -10.90
CA SER A 115 16.05 -11.16 -12.27
C SER A 115 14.98 -10.16 -12.72
N ARG A 116 13.71 -10.47 -12.48
CA ARG A 116 12.58 -9.61 -12.85
C ARG A 116 12.59 -8.31 -12.06
N VAL A 117 12.80 -8.38 -10.76
CA VAL A 117 12.86 -7.21 -9.88
C VAL A 117 14.02 -6.31 -10.25
N LYS A 118 15.22 -6.90 -10.48
CA LYS A 118 16.39 -6.12 -10.87
C LYS A 118 16.21 -5.36 -12.19
N GLU A 119 15.55 -5.95 -13.18
CA GLU A 119 15.22 -5.29 -14.45
C GLU A 119 14.41 -3.99 -14.19
N VAL A 120 13.41 -4.06 -13.30
CA VAL A 120 12.57 -2.90 -12.94
C VAL A 120 13.36 -1.88 -12.13
N VAL A 121 14.18 -2.31 -11.17
CA VAL A 121 15.04 -1.43 -10.36
C VAL A 121 16.00 -0.65 -11.25
N ASP A 122 16.72 -1.35 -12.15
CA ASP A 122 17.70 -0.73 -13.06
C ASP A 122 17.05 0.31 -13.99
N PHE A 123 15.78 0.14 -14.34
CA PHE A 123 15.02 1.12 -15.08
C PHE A 123 14.55 2.29 -14.19
N CYS A 124 13.87 1.99 -13.08
CA CYS A 124 13.20 2.96 -12.22
C CYS A 124 14.17 3.95 -11.56
N HIS A 125 15.33 3.47 -11.10
CA HIS A 125 16.32 4.33 -10.46
C HIS A 125 16.90 5.42 -11.37
N ARG A 126 16.86 5.24 -12.71
CA ARG A 126 17.25 6.31 -13.67
C ARG A 126 16.30 7.49 -13.66
N PHE A 127 15.09 7.32 -13.13
CA PHE A 127 14.03 8.32 -13.07
C PHE A 127 13.75 8.80 -11.63
N ASP A 128 14.59 8.43 -10.67
CA ASP A 128 14.39 8.70 -9.24
C ASP A 128 13.05 8.15 -8.72
N VAL A 129 12.73 6.92 -9.15
CA VAL A 129 11.53 6.17 -8.76
C VAL A 129 11.92 5.07 -7.79
N SER A 130 11.26 5.04 -6.62
CA SER A 130 11.48 3.99 -5.62
C SER A 130 10.80 2.70 -6.03
N VAL A 131 11.46 1.58 -5.73
CA VAL A 131 10.99 0.23 -6.07
C VAL A 131 10.81 -0.60 -4.81
N GLU A 132 9.61 -1.16 -4.67
CA GLU A 132 9.23 -2.20 -3.71
C GLU A 132 9.15 -3.53 -4.43
N ALA A 133 9.51 -4.61 -3.74
CA ALA A 133 9.26 -5.97 -4.21
C ALA A 133 8.88 -6.89 -3.06
N GLU A 134 8.32 -8.06 -3.38
CA GLU A 134 7.85 -9.03 -2.41
C GLU A 134 8.68 -10.31 -2.44
N LEU A 135 8.98 -10.83 -1.26
CA LEU A 135 9.58 -12.13 -1.05
C LEU A 135 8.77 -12.93 -0.01
N GLY A 136 8.46 -14.17 -0.33
CA GLY A 136 7.36 -14.91 0.24
C GLY A 136 6.12 -14.63 -0.61
N GLN A 137 5.01 -15.27 -0.32
CA GLN A 137 3.76 -15.06 -1.06
C GLN A 137 2.59 -15.08 -0.08
N LEU A 138 1.80 -14.00 -0.10
CA LEU A 138 0.60 -13.91 0.71
C LEU A 138 -0.55 -14.65 0.03
N GLY A 139 -1.35 -15.39 0.83
CA GLY A 139 -2.62 -15.95 0.37
C GLY A 139 -3.73 -14.89 0.36
N GLY A 140 -4.91 -15.28 -0.16
CA GLY A 140 -6.11 -14.44 -0.17
C GLY A 140 -6.33 -13.69 -1.49
N GLN A 141 -7.23 -12.70 -1.44
CA GLN A 141 -7.62 -11.92 -2.62
C GLN A 141 -7.56 -10.42 -2.33
N GLU A 142 -6.85 -9.69 -3.17
CA GLU A 142 -6.84 -8.23 -3.20
C GLU A 142 -6.94 -7.73 -4.65
N ASP A 143 -8.04 -7.03 -4.95
CA ASP A 143 -8.37 -6.51 -6.28
C ASP A 143 -8.16 -7.57 -7.41
N ASP A 144 -7.08 -7.42 -8.19
CA ASP A 144 -6.75 -8.29 -9.32
C ASP A 144 -5.89 -9.50 -8.94
N VAL A 145 -5.40 -9.57 -7.70
CA VAL A 145 -4.50 -10.63 -7.22
C VAL A 145 -5.28 -11.63 -6.40
N GLN A 146 -5.22 -12.91 -6.79
CA GLN A 146 -5.78 -14.02 -6.03
C GLN A 146 -4.74 -15.12 -5.88
N VAL A 147 -4.43 -15.50 -4.62
CA VAL A 147 -3.51 -16.57 -4.28
C VAL A 147 -4.22 -17.54 -3.34
N ASN A 148 -4.21 -18.84 -3.68
CA ASN A 148 -4.76 -19.83 -2.78
C ASN A 148 -3.91 -19.95 -1.52
N GLU A 149 -4.53 -20.21 -0.37
CA GLU A 149 -3.81 -20.38 0.90
C GLU A 149 -2.75 -21.49 0.83
N ALA A 150 -2.99 -22.53 0.03
CA ALA A 150 -2.04 -23.61 -0.18
C ALA A 150 -0.75 -23.21 -0.91
N ASP A 151 -0.81 -22.12 -1.68
CA ASP A 151 0.32 -21.56 -2.45
C ASP A 151 1.06 -20.45 -1.68
N ALA A 152 0.53 -20.03 -0.52
CA ALA A 152 1.16 -19.04 0.34
C ALA A 152 2.38 -19.63 1.06
N PHE A 153 3.46 -18.85 1.14
CA PHE A 153 4.65 -19.24 1.90
C PHE A 153 5.34 -18.05 2.55
N TYR A 154 5.90 -18.29 3.73
CA TYR A 154 6.55 -17.27 4.54
C TYR A 154 7.91 -16.87 3.98
N THR A 155 8.27 -15.59 4.17
CA THR A 155 9.59 -15.09 3.80
C THR A 155 10.70 -15.80 4.59
N ASN A 156 11.68 -16.34 3.88
CA ASN A 156 12.90 -16.88 4.50
C ASN A 156 13.87 -15.73 4.84
N PRO A 157 14.31 -15.54 6.11
CA PRO A 157 15.16 -14.43 6.50
C PRO A 157 16.52 -14.38 5.77
N ALA A 158 17.15 -15.53 5.52
CA ALA A 158 18.43 -15.59 4.81
C ALA A 158 18.27 -15.18 3.33
N GLN A 159 17.20 -15.64 2.69
CA GLN A 159 16.86 -15.25 1.31
C GLN A 159 16.46 -13.77 1.23
N ALA A 160 15.85 -13.21 2.26
CA ALA A 160 15.47 -11.78 2.28
C ALA A 160 16.69 -10.86 2.16
N ARG A 161 17.79 -11.21 2.84
CA ARG A 161 19.06 -10.50 2.71
C ARG A 161 19.63 -10.60 1.29
N GLU A 162 19.79 -11.82 0.79
CA GLU A 162 20.30 -12.08 -0.57
C GLU A 162 19.46 -11.35 -1.62
N PHE A 163 18.12 -11.40 -1.49
CA PHE A 163 17.19 -10.73 -2.39
C PHE A 163 17.39 -9.22 -2.40
N ALA A 164 17.46 -8.59 -1.22
CA ALA A 164 17.66 -7.15 -1.09
C ALA A 164 19.00 -6.68 -1.68
N GLU A 165 20.08 -7.42 -1.41
CA GLU A 165 21.43 -7.13 -1.92
C GLU A 165 21.53 -7.33 -3.44
N ALA A 166 20.92 -8.40 -3.98
CA ALA A 166 20.97 -8.72 -5.41
C ALA A 166 20.11 -7.80 -6.28
N THR A 167 18.96 -7.34 -5.76
CA THR A 167 18.00 -6.54 -6.52
C THR A 167 18.22 -5.05 -6.42
N GLY A 168 18.68 -4.55 -5.25
CA GLY A 168 18.84 -3.12 -4.98
C GLY A 168 17.53 -2.37 -4.77
N ILE A 169 16.46 -3.04 -4.34
CA ILE A 169 15.16 -2.43 -4.02
C ILE A 169 15.24 -1.39 -2.90
N ASP A 170 14.25 -0.53 -2.80
CA ASP A 170 14.16 0.52 -1.77
C ASP A 170 13.30 0.10 -0.57
N SER A 171 12.43 -0.89 -0.72
CA SER A 171 11.64 -1.50 0.36
C SER A 171 11.27 -2.95 0.03
N LEU A 172 11.05 -3.76 1.07
CA LEU A 172 10.77 -5.20 0.94
C LEU A 172 9.46 -5.57 1.63
N ALA A 173 8.49 -6.05 0.85
CA ALA A 173 7.28 -6.67 1.38
C ALA A 173 7.58 -8.11 1.83
N VAL A 174 7.11 -8.45 3.03
CA VAL A 174 7.41 -9.72 3.69
C VAL A 174 6.14 -10.47 4.11
N ALA A 175 6.13 -11.78 3.87
CA ALA A 175 5.07 -12.68 4.27
C ALA A 175 5.38 -13.26 5.66
N ILE A 176 4.59 -12.88 6.66
CA ILE A 176 4.74 -13.29 8.06
C ILE A 176 3.45 -13.88 8.66
N GLY A 177 2.49 -14.28 7.81
CA GLY A 177 1.22 -14.85 8.22
C GLY A 177 0.01 -13.94 8.01
N THR A 178 0.20 -12.78 7.35
CA THR A 178 -0.92 -11.99 6.82
C THR A 178 -1.43 -12.59 5.51
N ALA A 179 -2.68 -12.25 5.18
CA ALA A 179 -3.33 -12.59 3.92
C ALA A 179 -4.16 -11.42 3.41
N HIS A 180 -4.36 -11.35 2.11
CA HIS A 180 -5.23 -10.34 1.50
C HIS A 180 -6.71 -10.62 1.79
N GLY A 181 -7.49 -9.56 2.01
CA GLY A 181 -8.91 -9.64 2.33
C GLY A 181 -9.20 -9.41 3.81
N MET A 182 -10.42 -9.76 4.25
CA MET A 182 -10.81 -9.70 5.67
C MET A 182 -10.63 -11.07 6.31
N TYR A 183 -10.12 -11.09 7.51
CA TYR A 183 -9.94 -12.31 8.27
C TYR A 183 -11.25 -12.83 8.87
N ALA A 184 -11.51 -14.14 8.75
CA ALA A 184 -12.59 -14.80 9.46
C ALA A 184 -12.27 -14.98 10.97
N SER A 185 -10.98 -15.09 11.31
CA SER A 185 -10.44 -15.11 12.67
C SER A 185 -9.08 -14.42 12.70
N ALA A 186 -8.65 -13.93 13.86
CA ALA A 186 -7.37 -13.25 13.99
C ALA A 186 -6.21 -14.13 13.47
N PRO A 187 -5.37 -13.63 12.53
CA PRO A 187 -4.26 -14.40 12.00
C PRO A 187 -3.15 -14.57 13.04
N ALA A 188 -2.41 -15.66 12.95
CA ALA A 188 -1.23 -15.89 13.77
C ALA A 188 0.00 -15.33 13.06
N LEU A 189 0.44 -14.13 13.46
CA LEU A 189 1.61 -13.48 12.87
C LEU A 189 2.92 -14.05 13.46
N ASP A 190 3.87 -14.36 12.59
CA ASP A 190 5.22 -14.81 12.97
C ASP A 190 6.15 -13.63 13.25
N PHE A 191 5.99 -13.02 14.44
CA PHE A 191 6.82 -11.89 14.88
C PHE A 191 8.30 -12.27 15.03
N SER A 192 8.61 -13.52 15.39
CA SER A 192 9.99 -13.99 15.48
C SER A 192 10.66 -14.00 14.10
N ARG A 193 9.93 -14.39 13.08
CA ARG A 193 10.39 -14.30 11.68
C ARG A 193 10.65 -12.87 11.27
N LEU A 194 9.73 -11.94 11.56
CA LEU A 194 9.89 -10.52 11.26
C LEU A 194 11.14 -9.94 11.92
N GLU A 195 11.36 -10.26 13.20
CA GLU A 195 12.56 -9.84 13.93
C GLU A 195 13.84 -10.40 13.28
N ASN A 196 13.85 -11.67 12.90
CA ASN A 196 14.97 -12.27 12.18
C ASN A 196 15.23 -11.61 10.82
N ILE A 197 14.18 -11.32 10.04
CA ILE A 197 14.33 -10.59 8.77
C ILE A 197 14.94 -9.21 9.03
N ARG A 198 14.45 -8.47 10.02
CA ARG A 198 14.96 -7.14 10.37
C ARG A 198 16.44 -7.13 10.76
N GLN A 199 16.95 -8.18 11.37
CA GLN A 199 18.37 -8.32 11.72
C GLN A 199 19.28 -8.42 10.47
N TRP A 200 18.77 -8.95 9.37
CA TRP A 200 19.52 -9.17 8.13
C TRP A 200 19.28 -8.10 7.06
N VAL A 201 18.14 -7.43 7.10
CA VAL A 201 17.67 -6.48 6.07
C VAL A 201 17.58 -5.07 6.67
N ASN A 202 18.41 -4.14 6.18
CA ASN A 202 18.41 -2.74 6.64
C ASN A 202 17.42 -1.85 5.89
N LEU A 203 16.74 -2.36 4.86
CA LEU A 203 15.72 -1.61 4.12
C LEU A 203 14.43 -1.47 4.94
N PRO A 204 13.60 -0.45 4.64
CA PRO A 204 12.22 -0.40 5.11
C PRO A 204 11.46 -1.68 4.77
N LEU A 205 10.82 -2.31 5.76
CA LEU A 205 9.98 -3.49 5.58
C LEU A 205 8.53 -3.06 5.40
N VAL A 206 7.79 -3.83 4.60
CA VAL A 206 6.41 -3.56 4.23
C VAL A 206 5.51 -4.73 4.64
N LEU A 207 4.33 -4.41 5.18
CA LEU A 207 3.29 -5.37 5.53
C LEU A 207 2.09 -5.21 4.59
N HIS A 208 1.83 -6.24 3.79
CA HIS A 208 0.60 -6.39 3.03
C HIS A 208 -0.46 -7.16 3.82
N GLY A 209 -1.73 -7.09 3.41
CA GLY A 209 -2.82 -7.82 4.05
C GLY A 209 -3.14 -7.35 5.46
N ALA A 210 -3.02 -6.06 5.75
CA ALA A 210 -3.24 -5.55 7.10
C ALA A 210 -4.71 -5.25 7.43
N SER A 211 -5.64 -5.32 6.47
CA SER A 211 -7.07 -5.09 6.71
C SER A 211 -7.63 -6.07 7.75
N GLY A 212 -8.17 -5.54 8.87
CA GLY A 212 -8.74 -6.36 9.95
C GLY A 212 -7.74 -6.83 11.01
N LEU A 213 -6.47 -6.42 10.95
CA LEU A 213 -5.52 -6.64 12.05
C LEU A 213 -5.87 -5.79 13.27
N SER A 214 -5.53 -6.29 14.45
CA SER A 214 -5.68 -5.49 15.68
C SER A 214 -4.65 -4.36 15.73
N THR A 215 -5.00 -3.24 16.40
CA THR A 215 -4.05 -2.14 16.71
C THR A 215 -2.77 -2.67 17.36
N LYS A 216 -2.90 -3.66 18.25
CA LYS A 216 -1.75 -4.27 18.94
C LYS A 216 -0.81 -4.97 17.96
N ASP A 217 -1.35 -5.73 17.00
CA ASP A 217 -0.55 -6.47 16.02
C ASP A 217 0.14 -5.49 15.07
N ILE A 218 -0.58 -4.47 14.58
CA ILE A 218 -0.01 -3.39 13.76
C ILE A 218 1.16 -2.73 14.49
N GLN A 219 0.96 -2.28 15.72
CA GLN A 219 2.01 -1.62 16.51
C GLN A 219 3.19 -2.55 16.82
N GLN A 220 2.94 -3.84 17.00
CA GLN A 220 4.02 -4.80 17.21
C GLN A 220 4.85 -5.01 15.93
N THR A 221 4.22 -5.08 14.74
CA THR A 221 4.97 -5.16 13.48
C THR A 221 5.82 -3.92 13.24
N ILE A 222 5.31 -2.72 13.56
CA ILE A 222 6.06 -1.46 13.45
C ILE A 222 7.29 -1.46 14.36
N LYS A 223 7.15 -1.90 15.61
CA LYS A 223 8.28 -2.04 16.55
C LYS A 223 9.36 -2.98 16.03
N LEU A 224 8.99 -3.97 15.22
CA LEU A 224 9.88 -4.95 14.60
C LEU A 224 10.37 -4.54 13.21
N GLY A 225 10.09 -3.31 12.76
CA GLY A 225 10.71 -2.71 11.57
C GLY A 225 9.82 -2.54 10.36
N ILE A 226 8.51 -2.81 10.47
CA ILE A 226 7.56 -2.44 9.40
C ILE A 226 7.45 -0.92 9.31
N CYS A 227 7.60 -0.38 8.10
CA CYS A 227 7.60 1.05 7.80
C CYS A 227 6.49 1.46 6.82
N LYS A 228 5.85 0.50 6.15
CA LYS A 228 4.69 0.71 5.26
C LYS A 228 3.66 -0.38 5.55
N ILE A 229 2.39 -0.01 5.54
CA ILE A 229 1.26 -0.92 5.78
C ILE A 229 0.20 -0.70 4.72
N ASN A 230 -0.12 -1.75 3.94
CA ASN A 230 -1.16 -1.69 2.91
C ASN A 230 -2.55 -2.00 3.50
N VAL A 231 -3.52 -1.14 3.18
CA VAL A 231 -4.92 -1.29 3.57
C VAL A 231 -5.83 -1.06 2.36
N ALA A 232 -6.64 -2.06 2.01
CA ALA A 232 -7.57 -2.01 0.89
C ALA A 232 -8.99 -2.42 1.30
N THR A 233 -9.16 -3.65 1.78
CA THR A 233 -10.46 -4.27 1.98
C THR A 233 -11.32 -3.56 3.02
N GLU A 234 -10.75 -3.08 4.13
CA GLU A 234 -11.48 -2.28 5.14
C GLU A 234 -12.08 -1.01 4.54
N LEU A 235 -11.33 -0.32 3.67
CA LEU A 235 -11.79 0.90 3.00
C LEU A 235 -12.99 0.60 2.08
N LYS A 236 -12.84 -0.44 1.24
CA LYS A 236 -13.90 -0.88 0.32
C LYS A 236 -15.16 -1.27 1.07
N ASN A 237 -15.03 -2.02 2.17
CA ASN A 237 -16.15 -2.47 2.99
C ASN A 237 -16.87 -1.29 3.65
N ALA A 238 -16.16 -0.37 4.29
CA ALA A 238 -16.76 0.80 4.92
C ALA A 238 -17.51 1.67 3.90
N PHE A 239 -16.87 1.96 2.75
CA PHE A 239 -17.45 2.75 1.67
C PHE A 239 -18.72 2.09 1.10
N SER A 240 -18.62 0.81 0.71
CA SER A 240 -19.72 0.10 0.06
C SER A 240 -20.90 -0.17 0.99
N GLN A 241 -20.63 -0.45 2.28
CA GLN A 241 -21.71 -0.70 3.26
C GLN A 241 -22.50 0.57 3.56
N ALA A 242 -21.81 1.70 3.76
CA ALA A 242 -22.47 2.99 3.98
C ALA A 242 -23.31 3.42 2.78
N LEU A 243 -22.78 3.21 1.56
CA LEU A 243 -23.51 3.48 0.32
C LEU A 243 -24.80 2.63 0.21
N LYS A 244 -24.70 1.32 0.48
CA LYS A 244 -25.84 0.40 0.45
C LYS A 244 -26.90 0.79 1.48
N ASN A 245 -26.47 1.13 2.70
CA ASN A 245 -27.39 1.56 3.76
C ASN A 245 -28.13 2.84 3.37
N TYR A 246 -27.40 3.85 2.88
CA TYR A 246 -27.99 5.10 2.43
C TYR A 246 -29.05 4.90 1.34
N LEU A 247 -28.73 4.13 0.29
CA LEU A 247 -29.67 3.84 -0.81
C LEU A 247 -30.86 2.96 -0.38
N THR A 248 -30.70 2.17 0.68
CA THR A 248 -31.81 1.41 1.27
C THR A 248 -32.76 2.31 2.07
N GLU A 249 -32.21 3.29 2.80
CA GLU A 249 -32.98 4.25 3.60
C GLU A 249 -33.59 5.36 2.74
N HIS A 250 -32.96 5.67 1.59
CA HIS A 250 -33.37 6.72 0.65
C HIS A 250 -33.51 6.18 -0.77
N PRO A 251 -34.50 5.30 -1.05
CA PRO A 251 -34.63 4.65 -2.36
C PRO A 251 -34.92 5.64 -3.51
N GLU A 252 -35.39 6.85 -3.19
CA GLU A 252 -35.61 7.93 -4.14
C GLU A 252 -34.37 8.77 -4.44
N ALA A 253 -33.25 8.54 -3.75
CA ALA A 253 -32.01 9.30 -3.93
C ALA A 253 -31.43 9.11 -5.34
N THR A 254 -31.23 10.20 -6.06
CA THR A 254 -30.67 10.21 -7.42
C THR A 254 -29.38 11.00 -7.54
N ASP A 255 -29.10 11.90 -6.58
CA ASP A 255 -27.89 12.72 -6.62
C ASP A 255 -26.67 11.94 -6.06
N PRO A 256 -25.64 11.65 -6.90
CA PRO A 256 -24.44 10.97 -6.43
C PRO A 256 -23.68 11.70 -5.34
N ARG A 257 -23.80 13.03 -5.25
CA ARG A 257 -23.14 13.82 -4.19
C ARG A 257 -23.66 13.45 -2.81
N ASP A 258 -24.95 13.11 -2.69
CA ASP A 258 -25.59 12.78 -1.40
C ASP A 258 -25.19 11.37 -0.95
N TYR A 259 -25.40 10.33 -1.81
CA TYR A 259 -25.10 8.97 -1.38
C TYR A 259 -23.61 8.66 -1.30
N LEU A 260 -22.75 9.31 -2.12
CA LEU A 260 -21.30 9.17 -2.01
C LEU A 260 -20.75 9.90 -0.77
N GLN A 261 -21.41 10.96 -0.30
CA GLN A 261 -21.00 11.66 0.92
C GLN A 261 -21.11 10.75 2.15
N SER A 262 -22.18 9.95 2.27
CA SER A 262 -22.32 8.98 3.36
C SER A 262 -21.19 7.94 3.36
N ALA A 263 -20.83 7.45 2.18
CA ALA A 263 -19.72 6.51 1.98
C ALA A 263 -18.36 7.13 2.35
N LYS A 264 -18.14 8.42 1.98
CA LYS A 264 -16.93 9.17 2.37
C LYS A 264 -16.81 9.31 3.90
N PHE A 265 -17.90 9.57 4.62
CA PHE A 265 -17.85 9.69 6.07
C PHE A 265 -17.43 8.38 6.74
N ALA A 266 -18.03 7.25 6.35
CA ALA A 266 -17.69 5.95 6.92
C ALA A 266 -16.22 5.56 6.63
N MET A 267 -15.74 5.83 5.42
CA MET A 267 -14.36 5.54 5.06
C MET A 267 -13.36 6.43 5.82
N ARG A 268 -13.70 7.68 6.13
CA ARG A 268 -12.85 8.62 6.89
C ARG A 268 -12.48 8.07 8.26
N ASP A 269 -13.41 7.43 8.95
CA ASP A 269 -13.16 6.84 10.27
C ASP A 269 -12.11 5.72 10.17
N VAL A 270 -12.18 4.90 9.13
CA VAL A 270 -11.18 3.85 8.87
C VAL A 270 -9.81 4.47 8.58
N VAL A 271 -9.73 5.47 7.70
CA VAL A 271 -8.46 6.15 7.39
C VAL A 271 -7.84 6.77 8.63
N SER A 272 -8.64 7.47 9.44
CA SER A 272 -8.17 8.08 10.69
C SER A 272 -7.64 7.04 11.68
N LYS A 273 -8.37 5.92 11.85
CA LYS A 273 -7.95 4.83 12.71
C LYS A 273 -6.61 4.23 12.25
N VAL A 274 -6.46 3.94 10.97
CA VAL A 274 -5.22 3.36 10.42
C VAL A 274 -4.04 4.30 10.59
N ILE A 275 -4.22 5.62 10.36
CA ILE A 275 -3.18 6.64 10.60
C ILE A 275 -2.74 6.63 12.08
N ALA A 276 -3.69 6.55 13.01
CA ALA A 276 -3.41 6.47 14.44
C ALA A 276 -2.69 5.16 14.80
N ASP A 277 -3.14 4.01 14.27
CA ASP A 277 -2.51 2.70 14.49
C ASP A 277 -1.07 2.66 13.97
N CYS A 278 -0.80 3.33 12.85
CA CYS A 278 0.55 3.49 12.27
C CYS A 278 1.46 4.46 13.04
N GLY A 279 0.90 5.28 13.95
CA GLY A 279 1.66 6.25 14.75
C GLY A 279 2.28 7.38 13.91
N CYS A 280 1.69 7.71 12.75
CA CYS A 280 2.24 8.67 11.81
C CYS A 280 1.56 10.05 11.81
N GLU A 281 0.59 10.29 12.69
CA GLU A 281 -0.01 11.61 12.90
C GLU A 281 1.05 12.65 13.28
N GLY A 282 1.00 13.83 12.63
CA GLY A 282 1.96 14.92 12.83
C GLY A 282 3.36 14.65 12.28
N ARG A 283 3.54 13.67 11.36
CA ARG A 283 4.83 13.25 10.80
C ARG A 283 5.03 13.65 9.33
N ALA A 284 4.09 14.36 8.68
CA ALA A 284 4.22 14.82 7.31
C ALA A 284 5.11 16.06 7.19
#